data_e4c3a1e3a9ab2cb23a248cec124922cf
#
_entry.id   e4c3a1e3a9ab2cb23a248cec124922cf
#
_cell.length_a   1.000
_cell.length_b   1.000
_cell.length_c   1.000
_cell.angle_alpha   90.00
_cell.angle_beta   90.00
_cell.angle_gamma   90.00
#
_symmetry.space_group_name_H-M   'P 1'
#
loop_
_entity.id
_entity.type
_entity.pdbx_description
1 polymer ?
#
loop_
_entity_poly.entity_id
_entity_poly.type
_entity_poly.pdbx_seq_one_letter_code
_entity_poly.pdbx_strand_id
1 'polypeptide(L)'
;VYDAAAERLTKVRREAAVRFAKAVTNEMQTLSMKGGRFEVNLVPIPRSEVGVEKCEFLMAGHPGVDVSPLAKVASGGELSRIGLAIFTLTSRNTSVPTLIFDEVDSGVGGATGEVVGRMMKQLGQTRQVLCVTHLPQVAACGDHHLKVEKVSDGIETVSYLRELNPTQRVE
;
A
#
# COMPACT_ATOMS: atom_id res chain seq x y z
N VAL A 1 -31.03 -14.66 -17.40
CA VAL A 1 -30.77 -13.95 -16.11
C VAL A 1 -29.27 -13.77 -15.89
N TYR A 2 -28.46 -14.84 -15.91
CA TYR A 2 -27.01 -14.76 -15.66
C TYR A 2 -26.30 -13.82 -16.64
N ASP A 3 -26.49 -13.98 -17.96
CA ASP A 3 -25.79 -13.18 -18.99
C ASP A 3 -26.05 -11.68 -18.82
N ALA A 4 -27.29 -11.28 -18.60
CA ALA A 4 -27.64 -9.89 -18.36
C ALA A 4 -27.03 -9.32 -17.06
N ALA A 5 -26.84 -10.15 -16.02
CA ALA A 5 -26.15 -9.76 -14.80
C ALA A 5 -24.64 -9.62 -15.03
N ALA A 6 -24.03 -10.57 -15.75
CA ALA A 6 -22.62 -10.56 -16.11
C ALA A 6 -22.27 -9.33 -16.98
N GLU A 7 -23.09 -9.01 -17.98
CA GLU A 7 -22.89 -7.82 -18.83
C GLU A 7 -22.92 -6.51 -18.02
N ARG A 8 -23.90 -6.39 -17.10
CA ARG A 8 -23.97 -5.22 -16.21
C ARG A 8 -22.74 -5.12 -15.32
N LEU A 9 -22.28 -6.25 -14.76
CA LEU A 9 -21.08 -6.30 -13.92
C LEU A 9 -19.84 -5.90 -14.72
N THR A 10 -19.66 -6.43 -15.94
CA THR A 10 -18.59 -6.08 -16.86
C THR A 10 -18.56 -4.57 -17.14
N LYS A 11 -19.72 -3.97 -17.42
CA LYS A 11 -19.81 -2.53 -17.67
C LYS A 11 -19.35 -1.72 -16.47
N VAL A 12 -19.85 -2.02 -15.27
CA VAL A 12 -19.47 -1.33 -14.01
C VAL A 12 -18.00 -1.51 -13.72
N ARG A 13 -17.45 -2.72 -13.92
CA ARG A 13 -16.02 -2.99 -13.72
C ARG A 13 -15.15 -2.18 -14.66
N ARG A 14 -15.49 -2.08 -15.94
CA ARG A 14 -14.73 -1.27 -16.92
C ARG A 14 -14.67 0.19 -16.53
N GLU A 15 -15.81 0.77 -16.15
CA GLU A 15 -15.88 2.15 -15.70
C GLU A 15 -15.08 2.37 -14.39
N ALA A 16 -15.20 1.46 -13.44
CA ALA A 16 -14.46 1.50 -12.19
C ALA A 16 -12.95 1.33 -12.41
N ALA A 17 -12.54 0.40 -13.28
CA ALA A 17 -11.14 0.14 -13.61
C ALA A 17 -10.41 1.39 -14.09
N VAL A 18 -11.01 2.14 -15.01
CA VAL A 18 -10.42 3.39 -15.53
C VAL A 18 -10.25 4.44 -14.43
N ARG A 19 -11.30 4.66 -13.62
CA ARG A 19 -11.24 5.64 -12.51
C ARG A 19 -10.22 5.24 -11.45
N PHE A 20 -10.21 3.96 -11.08
CA PHE A 20 -9.32 3.44 -10.07
C PHE A 20 -7.86 3.47 -10.52
N ALA A 21 -7.57 3.01 -11.75
CA ALA A 21 -6.24 3.06 -12.33
C ALA A 21 -5.66 4.48 -12.33
N LYS A 22 -6.47 5.46 -12.73
CA LYS A 22 -6.07 6.88 -12.71
C LYS A 22 -5.79 7.38 -11.29
N ALA A 23 -6.65 7.03 -10.32
CA ALA A 23 -6.48 7.45 -8.94
C ALA A 23 -5.19 6.87 -8.32
N VAL A 24 -4.95 5.56 -8.48
CA VAL A 24 -3.71 4.92 -7.99
C VAL A 24 -2.48 5.49 -8.68
N THR A 25 -2.52 5.70 -10.00
CA THR A 25 -1.41 6.32 -10.74
C THR A 25 -1.08 7.71 -10.20
N ASN A 26 -2.08 8.51 -9.84
CA ASN A 26 -1.84 9.84 -9.25
C ASN A 26 -1.15 9.73 -7.88
N GLU A 27 -1.58 8.81 -7.01
CA GLU A 27 -0.93 8.59 -5.71
C GLU A 27 0.52 8.12 -5.87
N MET A 28 0.81 7.27 -6.86
CA MET A 28 2.16 6.80 -7.14
C MET A 28 3.14 7.96 -7.37
N GLN A 29 2.69 9.08 -7.98
CA GLN A 29 3.56 10.23 -8.24
C GLN A 29 4.09 10.87 -6.95
N THR A 30 3.34 10.79 -5.85
CA THR A 30 3.71 11.33 -4.54
C THR A 30 4.57 10.35 -3.72
N LEU A 31 4.58 9.08 -4.10
CA LEU A 31 5.21 7.97 -3.41
C LEU A 31 6.56 7.53 -4.02
N SER A 32 7.30 8.46 -4.62
CA SER A 32 8.58 8.23 -5.31
C SER A 32 8.52 7.26 -6.50
N MET A 33 7.37 7.18 -7.16
CA MET A 33 7.17 6.42 -8.40
C MET A 33 6.77 7.36 -9.54
N LYS A 34 7.55 8.45 -9.72
CA LYS A 34 7.29 9.49 -10.73
C LYS A 34 7.33 8.90 -12.15
N GLY A 35 6.28 9.19 -12.92
CA GLY A 35 6.12 8.68 -14.28
C GLY A 35 5.72 7.19 -14.35
N GLY A 36 5.59 6.54 -13.21
CA GLY A 36 4.99 5.22 -13.10
C GLY A 36 3.50 5.26 -13.40
N ARG A 37 2.94 4.10 -13.74
CA ARG A 37 1.51 3.95 -14.03
C ARG A 37 0.95 2.65 -13.47
N PHE A 38 -0.31 2.70 -13.12
CA PHE A 38 -1.08 1.57 -12.64
C PHE A 38 -2.22 1.30 -13.61
N GLU A 39 -2.47 0.03 -13.92
CA GLU A 39 -3.53 -0.40 -14.81
C GLU A 39 -4.37 -1.50 -14.18
N VAL A 40 -5.64 -1.55 -14.55
CA VAL A 40 -6.54 -2.63 -14.17
C VAL A 40 -6.97 -3.35 -15.45
N ASN A 41 -6.54 -4.59 -15.59
CA ASN A 41 -6.88 -5.44 -16.71
C ASN A 41 -8.04 -6.36 -16.33
N LEU A 42 -9.05 -6.45 -17.20
CA LEU A 42 -10.18 -7.36 -17.07
C LEU A 42 -9.94 -8.54 -18.02
N VAL A 43 -9.51 -9.67 -17.44
CA VAL A 43 -9.17 -10.89 -18.21
C VAL A 43 -10.40 -11.78 -18.29
N PRO A 44 -10.85 -12.14 -19.50
CA PRO A 44 -11.96 -13.08 -19.67
C PRO A 44 -11.70 -14.42 -18.99
N ILE A 45 -12.71 -14.95 -18.31
CA ILE A 45 -12.72 -16.30 -17.73
C ILE A 45 -14.02 -17.01 -18.09
N PRO A 46 -14.07 -18.34 -17.99
CA PRO A 46 -15.34 -19.09 -18.08
C PRO A 46 -16.37 -18.55 -17.07
N ARG A 47 -17.66 -18.75 -17.36
CA ARG A 47 -18.77 -18.36 -16.46
C ARG A 47 -18.51 -18.85 -15.02
N SER A 48 -18.63 -17.94 -14.07
CA SER A 48 -18.40 -18.21 -12.64
C SER A 48 -19.35 -17.39 -11.77
N GLU A 49 -19.33 -17.63 -10.46
CA GLU A 49 -20.09 -16.85 -9.47
C GLU A 49 -19.68 -15.37 -9.44
N VAL A 50 -18.46 -15.06 -9.83
CA VAL A 50 -17.92 -13.69 -9.88
C VAL A 50 -18.02 -13.05 -11.26
N GLY A 51 -18.72 -13.66 -12.20
CA GLY A 51 -18.93 -13.14 -13.56
C GLY A 51 -18.05 -13.84 -14.60
N VAL A 52 -17.73 -13.12 -15.67
CA VAL A 52 -17.01 -13.63 -16.86
C VAL A 52 -15.61 -13.03 -17.02
N GLU A 53 -15.16 -12.24 -16.06
CA GLU A 53 -13.79 -11.71 -16.00
C GLU A 53 -13.21 -11.76 -14.58
N LYS A 54 -11.89 -11.86 -14.50
CA LYS A 54 -11.09 -11.54 -13.30
C LYS A 54 -10.37 -10.21 -13.49
N CYS A 55 -10.17 -9.48 -12.40
CA CYS A 55 -9.36 -8.26 -12.39
C CYS A 55 -7.90 -8.63 -12.13
N GLU A 56 -7.00 -8.11 -12.95
CA GLU A 56 -5.55 -8.16 -12.74
C GLU A 56 -5.02 -6.74 -12.60
N PHE A 57 -4.24 -6.51 -11.55
CA PHE A 57 -3.54 -5.25 -11.35
C PHE A 57 -2.15 -5.32 -11.96
N LEU A 58 -1.87 -4.35 -12.81
CA LEU A 58 -0.59 -4.21 -13.48
C LEU A 58 0.03 -2.88 -13.08
N MET A 59 1.37 -2.82 -13.06
CA MET A 59 2.09 -1.58 -12.84
C MET A 59 3.37 -1.49 -13.64
N ALA A 60 3.79 -0.25 -13.90
CA ALA A 60 5.15 0.13 -14.25
C ALA A 60 5.63 1.16 -13.22
N GLY A 61 6.75 0.92 -12.54
CA GLY A 61 7.28 1.82 -11.50
C GLY A 61 7.87 3.11 -12.06
N HIS A 62 8.35 3.07 -13.32
CA HIS A 62 9.07 4.18 -13.96
C HIS A 62 8.64 4.35 -15.43
N PRO A 63 8.90 5.55 -16.03
CA PRO A 63 8.68 5.75 -17.44
C PRO A 63 9.52 4.79 -18.30
N GLY A 64 8.98 4.34 -19.43
CA GLY A 64 9.69 3.46 -20.38
C GLY A 64 9.76 1.99 -19.97
N VAL A 65 9.21 1.61 -18.84
CA VAL A 65 9.07 0.21 -18.42
C VAL A 65 7.67 -0.28 -18.79
N ASP A 66 7.58 -1.52 -19.30
CA ASP A 66 6.31 -2.15 -19.57
C ASP A 66 5.58 -2.50 -18.27
N VAL A 67 4.25 -2.40 -18.30
CA VAL A 67 3.43 -2.83 -17.16
C VAL A 67 3.53 -4.33 -16.96
N SER A 68 3.66 -4.73 -15.72
CA SER A 68 3.69 -6.13 -15.31
C SER A 68 2.73 -6.40 -14.14
N PRO A 69 2.25 -7.64 -13.96
CA PRO A 69 1.41 -7.99 -12.83
C PRO A 69 2.07 -7.63 -11.49
N LEU A 70 1.31 -7.09 -10.53
CA LEU A 70 1.82 -6.74 -9.18
C LEU A 70 2.57 -7.91 -8.53
N ALA A 71 2.14 -9.14 -8.75
CA ALA A 71 2.81 -10.34 -8.22
C ALA A 71 4.25 -10.55 -8.76
N LYS A 72 4.63 -9.84 -9.82
CA LYS A 72 5.98 -9.89 -10.43
C LYS A 72 6.82 -8.66 -10.10
N VAL A 73 6.30 -7.74 -9.29
CA VAL A 73 7.06 -6.55 -8.86
C VAL A 73 8.18 -7.00 -7.92
N ALA A 74 9.41 -6.67 -8.27
CA ALA A 74 10.60 -7.15 -7.56
C ALA A 74 10.90 -6.37 -6.27
N SER A 75 10.37 -5.13 -6.12
CA SER A 75 10.65 -4.27 -4.97
C SER A 75 9.55 -4.37 -3.92
N GLY A 76 9.90 -4.88 -2.74
CA GLY A 76 8.99 -4.92 -1.57
C GLY A 76 8.48 -3.52 -1.19
N GLY A 77 9.37 -2.52 -1.20
CA GLY A 77 9.00 -1.13 -0.90
C GLY A 77 8.02 -0.51 -1.90
N GLU A 78 8.18 -0.78 -3.21
CA GLU A 78 7.20 -0.34 -4.23
C GLU A 78 5.85 -1.01 -4.03
N LEU A 79 5.84 -2.32 -3.77
CA LEU A 79 4.61 -3.08 -3.53
C LEU A 79 3.88 -2.57 -2.28
N SER A 80 4.60 -2.30 -1.19
CA SER A 80 4.04 -1.76 0.05
C SER A 80 3.45 -0.37 -0.15
N ARG A 81 4.13 0.52 -0.91
CA ARG A 81 3.61 1.86 -1.24
C ARG A 81 2.38 1.82 -2.14
N ILE A 82 2.32 0.91 -3.12
CA ILE A 82 1.11 0.71 -3.92
C ILE A 82 -0.03 0.17 -3.06
N GLY A 83 0.26 -0.78 -2.17
CA GLY A 83 -0.71 -1.26 -1.18
C GLY A 83 -1.27 -0.11 -0.35
N LEU A 84 -0.40 0.79 0.16
CA LEU A 84 -0.81 1.98 0.90
C LEU A 84 -1.73 2.89 0.06
N ALA A 85 -1.38 3.18 -1.19
CA ALA A 85 -2.21 3.97 -2.10
C ALA A 85 -3.59 3.33 -2.32
N ILE A 86 -3.64 2.02 -2.60
CA ILE A 86 -4.87 1.26 -2.79
C ILE A 86 -5.74 1.31 -1.53
N PHE A 87 -5.17 1.03 -0.35
CA PHE A 87 -5.92 1.04 0.90
C PHE A 87 -6.43 2.45 1.25
N THR A 88 -5.67 3.50 0.98
CA THR A 88 -6.11 4.88 1.19
C THR A 88 -7.32 5.23 0.32
N LEU A 89 -7.28 4.85 -0.96
CA LEU A 89 -8.37 5.11 -1.92
C LEU A 89 -9.62 4.25 -1.67
N THR A 90 -9.45 3.05 -1.11
CA THR A 90 -10.55 2.10 -0.86
C THR A 90 -10.98 2.03 0.61
N SER A 91 -10.42 2.86 1.47
CA SER A 91 -10.60 2.81 2.93
C SER A 91 -12.05 2.76 3.39
N ARG A 92 -12.96 3.43 2.68
CA ARG A 92 -14.40 3.47 3.01
C ARG A 92 -15.13 2.17 2.66
N ASN A 93 -14.56 1.33 1.79
CA ASN A 93 -15.21 0.15 1.22
C ASN A 93 -14.62 -1.18 1.72
N THR A 94 -13.59 -1.13 2.57
CA THR A 94 -12.93 -2.31 3.11
C THR A 94 -13.23 -2.46 4.60
N SER A 95 -13.57 -3.68 5.01
CA SER A 95 -13.84 -4.03 6.41
C SER A 95 -12.62 -4.51 7.19
N VAL A 96 -11.42 -4.46 6.59
CA VAL A 96 -10.18 -4.91 7.25
C VAL A 96 -9.84 -3.97 8.41
N PRO A 97 -9.86 -4.45 9.67
CA PRO A 97 -9.70 -3.58 10.84
C PRO A 97 -8.25 -3.21 11.13
N THR A 98 -7.28 -4.04 10.72
CA THR A 98 -5.85 -3.85 10.99
C THR A 98 -5.04 -3.98 9.71
N LEU A 99 -4.16 -3.03 9.46
CA LEU A 99 -3.21 -3.02 8.35
C LEU A 99 -1.78 -3.02 8.90
N ILE A 100 -0.93 -3.83 8.30
CA ILE A 100 0.50 -3.89 8.65
C ILE A 100 1.30 -3.52 7.40
N PHE A 101 2.14 -2.49 7.52
CA PHE A 101 3.05 -2.05 6.46
C PHE A 101 4.50 -2.32 6.88
N ASP A 102 5.18 -3.09 6.08
CA ASP A 102 6.61 -3.33 6.18
C ASP A 102 7.31 -2.81 4.93
N GLU A 103 8.54 -2.31 5.09
CA GLU A 103 9.37 -1.76 4.01
C GLU A 103 8.73 -0.61 3.20
N VAL A 104 7.64 0.01 3.66
CA VAL A 104 6.92 1.06 2.92
C VAL A 104 7.80 2.29 2.66
N ASP A 105 8.79 2.52 3.50
CA ASP A 105 9.78 3.59 3.45
C ASP A 105 11.12 3.17 2.82
N SER A 106 11.22 1.94 2.33
CA SER A 106 12.42 1.44 1.65
C SER A 106 12.68 2.23 0.35
N GLY A 107 13.90 2.74 0.21
CA GLY A 107 14.35 3.48 -0.97
C GLY A 107 13.72 4.87 -1.14
N VAL A 108 13.07 5.41 -0.10
CA VAL A 108 12.53 6.78 -0.14
C VAL A 108 13.25 7.67 0.87
N GLY A 109 13.24 8.97 0.62
CA GLY A 109 13.87 9.97 1.47
C GLY A 109 12.87 10.97 2.06
N GLY A 110 13.38 11.92 2.84
CA GLY A 110 12.70 12.93 3.64
C GLY A 110 11.25 13.29 3.27
N ALA A 111 11.06 14.00 2.17
CA ALA A 111 9.71 14.48 1.78
C ALA A 111 8.73 13.33 1.46
N THR A 112 9.19 12.27 0.80
CA THR A 112 8.33 11.11 0.52
C THR A 112 7.99 10.34 1.80
N GLY A 113 8.95 10.22 2.73
CA GLY A 113 8.70 9.60 4.04
C GLY A 113 7.59 10.33 4.80
N GLU A 114 7.57 11.66 4.76
CA GLU A 114 6.50 12.45 5.37
C GLU A 114 5.14 12.18 4.72
N VAL A 115 5.07 12.10 3.38
CA VAL A 115 3.83 11.76 2.66
C VAL A 115 3.32 10.37 3.09
N VAL A 116 4.20 9.37 3.12
CA VAL A 116 3.89 8.01 3.58
C VAL A 116 3.34 8.02 5.00
N GLY A 117 4.01 8.72 5.93
CA GLY A 117 3.57 8.84 7.31
C GLY A 117 2.19 9.48 7.44
N ARG A 118 1.92 10.55 6.71
CA ARG A 118 0.61 11.23 6.69
C ARG A 118 -0.51 10.33 6.12
N MET A 119 -0.24 9.57 5.07
CA MET A 119 -1.22 8.63 4.51
C MET A 119 -1.57 7.53 5.52
N MET A 120 -0.59 6.97 6.21
CA MET A 120 -0.83 5.98 7.28
C MET A 120 -1.59 6.60 8.46
N LYS A 121 -1.26 7.82 8.87
CA LYS A 121 -2.00 8.57 9.89
C LYS A 121 -3.47 8.75 9.51
N GLN A 122 -3.75 9.07 8.26
CA GLN A 122 -5.12 9.18 7.75
C GLN A 122 -5.87 7.84 7.80
N LEU A 123 -5.24 6.73 7.41
CA LEU A 123 -5.80 5.38 7.56
C LEU A 123 -6.06 5.03 9.03
N GLY A 124 -5.17 5.45 9.93
CA GLY A 124 -5.27 5.24 11.37
C GLY A 124 -6.48 5.88 12.04
N GLN A 125 -7.14 6.85 11.38
CA GLN A 125 -8.36 7.46 11.91
C GLN A 125 -9.56 6.49 11.97
N THR A 126 -9.56 5.44 11.15
CA THR A 126 -10.69 4.51 11.03
C THR A 126 -10.31 3.06 11.29
N ARG A 127 -9.02 2.75 11.48
CA ARG A 127 -8.52 1.38 11.68
C ARG A 127 -7.17 1.39 12.39
N GLN A 128 -6.74 0.24 12.86
CA GLN A 128 -5.39 0.08 13.38
C GLN A 128 -4.39 0.00 12.21
N VAL A 129 -3.32 0.79 12.30
CA VAL A 129 -2.21 0.75 11.34
C VAL A 129 -0.91 0.49 12.12
N LEU A 130 -0.23 -0.58 11.76
CA LEU A 130 1.11 -0.90 12.26
C LEU A 130 2.10 -0.68 11.12
N CYS A 131 3.22 -0.03 11.41
CA CYS A 131 4.28 0.21 10.44
C CYS A 131 5.63 -0.11 11.04
N VAL A 132 6.42 -0.89 10.30
CA VAL A 132 7.86 -1.02 10.56
C VAL A 132 8.57 0.03 9.71
N THR A 133 9.33 0.91 10.37
CA THR A 133 9.99 2.05 9.70
C THR A 133 11.36 2.32 10.31
N HIS A 134 12.28 2.79 9.47
CA HIS A 134 13.59 3.31 9.89
C HIS A 134 13.67 4.84 9.68
N LEU A 135 12.62 5.45 9.10
CA LEU A 135 12.59 6.89 8.85
C LEU A 135 11.92 7.65 9.99
N PRO A 136 12.62 8.63 10.61
CA PRO A 136 12.03 9.45 11.68
C PRO A 136 10.80 10.24 11.22
N GLN A 137 10.74 10.65 9.93
CA GLN A 137 9.60 11.35 9.34
C GLN A 137 8.31 10.49 9.36
N VAL A 138 8.44 9.19 9.13
CA VAL A 138 7.32 8.24 9.21
C VAL A 138 6.95 8.01 10.67
N ALA A 139 7.92 7.72 11.52
CA ALA A 139 7.71 7.47 12.95
C ALA A 139 7.06 8.66 13.68
N ALA A 140 7.42 9.90 13.29
CA ALA A 140 6.84 11.12 13.88
C ALA A 140 5.33 11.26 13.61
N CYS A 141 4.80 10.65 12.53
CA CYS A 141 3.37 10.67 12.22
C CYS A 141 2.55 9.70 13.07
N GLY A 142 3.17 8.71 13.72
CA GLY A 142 2.47 7.70 14.52
C GLY A 142 1.89 8.26 15.82
N ASP A 143 0.78 7.72 16.30
CA ASP A 143 0.21 8.02 17.61
C ASP A 143 1.02 7.35 18.72
N HIS A 144 1.45 6.12 18.49
CA HIS A 144 2.30 5.31 19.36
C HIS A 144 3.61 4.99 18.66
N HIS A 145 4.69 4.87 19.41
CA HIS A 145 6.00 4.52 18.89
C HIS A 145 6.62 3.41 19.73
N LEU A 146 6.84 2.28 19.10
CA LEU A 146 7.53 1.13 19.68
C LEU A 146 8.95 1.05 19.12
N LYS A 147 9.95 1.19 19.99
CA LYS A 147 11.37 1.03 19.62
C LYS A 147 11.80 -0.42 19.80
N VAL A 148 12.42 -0.99 18.78
CA VAL A 148 13.05 -2.31 18.86
C VAL A 148 14.52 -2.13 19.19
N GLU A 149 14.97 -2.74 20.27
CA GLU A 149 16.38 -2.75 20.70
C GLU A 149 16.88 -4.19 20.74
N LYS A 150 18.07 -4.42 20.21
CA LYS A 150 18.76 -5.72 20.28
C LYS A 150 19.92 -5.61 21.23
N VAL A 151 19.94 -6.47 22.23
CA VAL A 151 21.05 -6.58 23.19
C VAL A 151 21.69 -7.94 23.03
N SER A 152 23.01 -7.96 22.82
CA SER A 152 23.81 -9.19 22.71
C SER A 152 24.86 -9.21 23.83
N ASP A 153 24.99 -10.34 24.50
CA ASP A 153 26.04 -10.61 25.49
C ASP A 153 27.20 -11.41 24.87
N GLY A 154 27.20 -11.62 23.54
CA GLY A 154 28.22 -12.42 22.81
C GLY A 154 27.85 -13.89 22.70
N ILE A 155 26.83 -14.39 23.40
CA ILE A 155 26.34 -15.76 23.38
C ILE A 155 24.91 -15.76 22.81
N GLU A 156 24.06 -14.86 23.30
CA GLU A 156 22.69 -14.72 22.87
C GLU A 156 22.39 -13.28 22.44
N THR A 157 21.42 -13.14 21.53
CA THR A 157 20.88 -11.84 21.15
C THR A 157 19.38 -11.80 21.46
N VAL A 158 18.99 -10.90 22.33
CA VAL A 158 17.59 -10.72 22.73
C VAL A 158 17.05 -9.41 22.16
N SER A 159 15.86 -9.46 21.58
CA SER A 159 15.16 -8.27 21.09
C SER A 159 14.13 -7.80 22.13
N TYR A 160 14.18 -6.53 22.47
CA TYR A 160 13.25 -5.87 23.37
C TYR A 160 12.38 -4.90 22.58
N LEU A 161 11.11 -4.83 22.96
CA LEU A 161 10.16 -3.85 22.45
C LEU A 161 9.82 -2.87 23.59
N ARG A 162 10.05 -1.59 23.35
CA ARG A 162 9.79 -0.53 24.33
C ARG A 162 8.91 0.56 23.72
N GLU A 163 7.82 0.88 24.39
CA GLU A 163 7.01 2.04 24.02
C GLU A 163 7.73 3.33 24.45
N LEU A 164 7.80 4.29 23.54
CA LEU A 164 8.42 5.60 23.79
C LEU A 164 7.35 6.60 24.23
N ASN A 165 7.64 7.32 25.31
CA ASN A 165 6.85 8.48 25.71
C ASN A 165 7.15 9.70 24.78
N PRO A 166 6.36 10.79 24.86
CA PRO A 166 6.53 11.95 23.96
C PRO A 166 7.94 12.57 24.01
N THR A 167 8.60 12.61 25.15
CA THR A 167 9.96 13.16 25.30
C THR A 167 10.98 12.26 24.58
N GLN A 168 10.88 10.95 24.78
CA GLN A 168 11.77 9.96 24.15
C GLN A 168 11.60 9.82 22.64
N ARG A 169 10.51 10.34 22.09
CA ARG A 169 10.28 10.34 20.62
C ARG A 169 11.02 11.46 19.91
N VAL A 170 11.54 12.44 20.61
CA VAL A 170 12.26 13.61 20.07
C VAL A 170 13.77 13.43 20.14
N GLU A 171 14.25 12.56 21.01
CA GLU A 171 15.66 12.16 21.14
C GLU A 171 16.05 11.09 20.10
#